data_976fc428d88ae9b1791fc4f9fa6d5380
#
_entry.id   976fc428d88ae9b1791fc4f9fa6d5380
#
_cell.length_a   1.000
_cell.length_b   1.000
_cell.length_c   1.000
_cell.angle_alpha   90.00
_cell.angle_beta   90.00
_cell.angle_gamma   90.00
#
_symmetry.space_group_name_H-M   'P 1'
#
loop_
_entity.id
_entity.type
_entity.pdbx_description
1 polymer ?
#
loop_
_entity_poly.entity_id
_entity_poly.type
_entity_poly.pdbx_seq_one_letter_code
_entity_poly.pdbx_strand_id
1 'polypeptide(L)'
;RWGLEMNPFPTSDGWSFYDKSKTSAEIVVELYRAIYETAKEYHVMILGCNTIGHLGAGLMHMQRTGDDTSGKTWERTKMMGVNTLAFCLPQHGTFFDIDADCVGIMGNIPWKLNSQWADLVTRSGTSLFVSAKPGVLNETEKEELHQMMLKASLQEEHKIPVDWEYTDCPELWADENEEIEYNW
;
A
#
# COMPACT_ATOMS: atom_id res chain seq x y z
N ARG A 1 9.24 9.46 7.88
CA ARG A 1 9.74 8.58 6.81
C ARG A 1 11.25 8.80 6.69
N TRP A 2 12.01 8.01 7.34
CA TRP A 2 13.39 7.80 6.96
C TRP A 2 13.36 6.65 5.98
N GLY A 3 13.34 6.97 4.69
CA GLY A 3 13.43 5.96 3.67
C GLY A 3 14.76 5.24 3.83
N LEU A 4 14.71 4.01 4.31
CA LEU A 4 15.72 3.06 3.93
C LEU A 4 15.49 2.75 2.44
N GLU A 5 15.54 3.79 1.62
CA GLU A 5 15.60 3.71 0.16
C GLU A 5 16.93 3.09 -0.27
N MET A 6 17.42 2.25 0.57
CA MET A 6 18.62 1.52 0.28
C MET A 6 18.19 0.28 -0.46
N ASN A 7 18.47 0.28 -1.75
CA ASN A 7 18.74 -1.00 -2.37
C ASN A 7 19.96 -1.58 -1.61
N PRO A 8 19.76 -2.51 -0.67
CA PRO A 8 20.85 -3.03 0.14
C PRO A 8 21.79 -3.92 -0.68
N PHE A 9 21.47 -4.08 -1.96
CA PHE A 9 22.25 -4.91 -2.87
C PHE A 9 23.17 -4.04 -3.70
N PRO A 10 24.47 -4.29 -3.62
CA PRO A 10 25.39 -3.69 -4.57
C PRO A 10 25.00 -4.15 -5.99
N THR A 11 24.62 -3.19 -6.82
CA THR A 11 24.25 -3.44 -8.22
C THR A 11 25.41 -3.21 -9.19
N SER A 12 26.57 -2.82 -8.66
CA SER A 12 27.76 -2.52 -9.45
C SER A 12 28.97 -3.29 -8.94
N ASP A 13 29.90 -3.57 -9.83
CA ASP A 13 31.18 -4.17 -9.51
C ASP A 13 31.95 -3.32 -8.48
N GLY A 14 32.60 -3.98 -7.53
CA GLY A 14 33.41 -3.34 -6.49
C GLY A 14 32.74 -3.18 -5.13
N TRP A 15 31.46 -3.47 -5.01
CA TRP A 15 30.80 -3.53 -3.70
C TRP A 15 30.88 -4.94 -3.10
N SER A 16 31.05 -5.03 -1.80
CA SER A 16 30.93 -6.29 -1.07
C SER A 16 30.41 -6.02 0.34
N PHE A 17 29.59 -6.93 0.85
CA PHE A 17 29.18 -6.88 2.24
C PHE A 17 30.37 -7.11 3.17
N TYR A 18 30.32 -6.53 4.37
CA TYR A 18 31.31 -6.74 5.41
C TYR A 18 31.41 -8.22 5.80
N ASP A 19 30.26 -8.84 6.05
CA ASP A 19 30.18 -10.28 6.32
C ASP A 19 29.98 -11.07 5.02
N LYS A 20 31.07 -11.68 4.54
CA LYS A 20 31.07 -12.48 3.32
C LYS A 20 30.60 -13.92 3.51
N SER A 21 30.35 -14.34 4.76
CA SER A 21 29.84 -15.68 5.07
C SER A 21 28.30 -15.77 4.91
N LYS A 22 27.61 -14.64 4.80
CA LYS A 22 26.17 -14.53 4.68
C LYS A 22 25.72 -14.20 3.26
N THR A 23 24.55 -14.69 2.91
CA THR A 23 23.85 -14.27 1.70
C THR A 23 23.27 -12.85 1.85
N SER A 24 22.99 -12.20 0.75
CA SER A 24 22.33 -10.89 0.75
C SER A 24 20.99 -10.92 1.50
N ALA A 25 20.22 -12.00 1.34
CA ALA A 25 18.95 -12.16 2.01
C ALA A 25 19.10 -12.24 3.54
N GLU A 26 20.08 -12.99 4.03
CA GLU A 26 20.37 -13.07 5.48
C GLU A 26 20.74 -11.71 6.05
N ILE A 27 21.57 -10.93 5.34
CA ILE A 27 21.96 -9.58 5.77
C ILE A 27 20.75 -8.64 5.85
N VAL A 28 19.87 -8.70 4.85
CA VAL A 28 18.64 -7.89 4.84
C VAL A 28 17.69 -8.28 5.98
N VAL A 29 17.50 -9.58 6.19
CA VAL A 29 16.63 -10.07 7.28
C VAL A 29 17.20 -9.68 8.65
N GLU A 30 18.52 -9.71 8.83
CA GLU A 30 19.14 -9.23 10.08
C GLU A 30 18.90 -7.74 10.31
N LEU A 31 19.00 -6.92 9.27
CA LEU A 31 18.66 -5.50 9.35
C LEU A 31 17.20 -5.30 9.75
N TYR A 32 16.27 -5.98 9.09
CA TYR A 32 14.84 -5.88 9.40
C TYR A 32 14.53 -6.36 10.82
N ARG A 33 15.20 -7.44 11.27
CA ARG A 33 15.05 -7.94 12.64
C ARG A 33 15.56 -6.94 13.66
N ALA A 34 16.70 -6.32 13.44
CA ALA A 34 17.23 -5.30 14.34
C ALA A 34 16.28 -4.10 14.47
N ILE A 35 15.67 -3.67 13.35
CA ILE A 35 14.64 -2.62 13.35
C ILE A 35 13.41 -3.08 14.13
N TYR A 36 12.92 -4.28 13.85
CA TYR A 36 11.73 -4.84 14.48
C TYR A 36 11.88 -4.98 16.00
N GLU A 37 13.00 -5.56 16.49
CA GLU A 37 13.23 -5.72 17.93
C GLU A 37 13.33 -4.37 18.65
N THR A 38 13.99 -3.39 18.01
CA THR A 38 14.03 -2.03 18.56
C THR A 38 12.63 -1.39 18.59
N ALA A 39 11.88 -1.48 17.51
CA ALA A 39 10.53 -0.93 17.44
C ALA A 39 9.59 -1.56 18.47
N LYS A 40 9.71 -2.88 18.68
CA LYS A 40 8.96 -3.63 19.69
C LYS A 40 9.26 -3.12 21.11
N GLU A 41 10.52 -2.86 21.43
CA GLU A 41 10.92 -2.30 22.73
C GLU A 41 10.25 -0.95 23.00
N TYR A 42 10.10 -0.11 21.98
CA TYR A 42 9.49 1.22 22.08
C TYR A 42 8.00 1.26 21.68
N HIS A 43 7.37 0.14 21.45
CA HIS A 43 5.96 0.04 21.02
C HIS A 43 5.65 0.86 19.75
N VAL A 44 6.56 0.83 18.79
CA VAL A 44 6.43 1.55 17.50
C VAL A 44 5.98 0.60 16.40
N MET A 45 5.01 1.02 15.60
CA MET A 45 4.62 0.31 14.40
C MET A 45 5.59 0.61 13.24
N ILE A 46 5.90 -0.41 12.46
CA ILE A 46 6.79 -0.30 11.30
C ILE A 46 5.95 -0.43 10.03
N LEU A 47 6.04 0.57 9.15
CA LEU A 47 5.57 0.49 7.79
C LEU A 47 6.77 0.33 6.86
N GLY A 48 6.88 -0.83 6.22
CA GLY A 48 7.90 -1.12 5.21
C GLY A 48 7.56 -0.41 3.89
N CYS A 49 8.49 0.42 3.42
CA CYS A 49 8.40 1.08 2.12
C CYS A 49 9.75 0.95 1.42
N ASN A 50 9.77 0.59 0.15
CA ASN A 50 10.97 0.21 -0.60
C ASN A 50 11.76 -0.94 0.06
N THR A 51 11.05 -1.83 0.72
CA THR A 51 11.60 -3.04 1.34
C THR A 51 11.39 -4.25 0.44
N ILE A 52 12.11 -5.32 0.72
CA ILE A 52 11.88 -6.60 0.04
C ILE A 52 10.77 -7.31 0.82
N GLY A 53 9.53 -7.23 0.32
CA GLY A 53 8.33 -7.64 1.03
C GLY A 53 8.42 -9.05 1.64
N HIS A 54 8.82 -10.06 0.86
CA HIS A 54 8.91 -11.43 1.35
C HIS A 54 9.97 -11.65 2.45
N LEU A 55 11.00 -10.79 2.53
CA LEU A 55 11.98 -10.81 3.62
C LEU A 55 11.50 -10.04 4.85
N GLY A 56 10.46 -9.22 4.70
CA GLY A 56 9.82 -8.45 5.76
C GLY A 56 8.69 -9.19 6.47
N ALA A 57 8.29 -10.37 5.99
CA ALA A 57 7.21 -11.15 6.58
C ALA A 57 7.45 -11.43 8.07
N GLY A 58 6.49 -11.01 8.92
CA GLY A 58 6.60 -11.11 10.38
C GLY A 58 7.58 -10.12 11.03
N LEU A 59 8.22 -9.24 10.26
CA LEU A 59 9.15 -8.21 10.74
C LEU A 59 8.65 -6.78 10.44
N MET A 60 7.59 -6.64 9.66
CA MET A 60 6.90 -5.39 9.39
C MET A 60 5.46 -5.51 9.85
N HIS A 61 4.91 -4.46 10.43
CA HIS A 61 3.48 -4.42 10.79
C HIS A 61 2.63 -4.12 9.55
N MET A 62 3.13 -3.23 8.70
CA MET A 62 2.51 -2.83 7.45
C MET A 62 3.54 -2.85 6.33
N GLN A 63 3.09 -3.06 5.08
CA GLN A 63 3.96 -3.10 3.91
C GLN A 63 3.32 -2.38 2.72
N ARG A 64 4.05 -1.44 2.13
CA ARG A 64 3.71 -0.83 0.85
C ARG A 64 3.77 -1.87 -0.27
N THR A 65 2.73 -1.91 -1.12
CA THR A 65 2.63 -2.87 -2.23
C THR A 65 3.30 -2.41 -3.51
N GLY A 66 3.12 -1.14 -3.86
CA GLY A 66 3.64 -0.53 -5.09
C GLY A 66 4.54 0.66 -4.84
N ASP A 67 4.96 1.30 -5.93
CA ASP A 67 5.62 2.60 -5.90
C ASP A 67 4.59 3.71 -5.65
N ASP A 68 5.04 4.95 -5.44
CA ASP A 68 4.16 6.08 -5.10
C ASP A 68 3.05 6.27 -6.14
N THR A 69 1.78 6.30 -5.72
CA THR A 69 0.63 6.69 -6.56
C THR A 69 0.69 8.19 -6.88
N SER A 70 1.21 8.98 -5.96
CA SER A 70 1.54 10.40 -6.06
C SER A 70 0.38 11.38 -6.32
N GLY A 71 -0.80 10.94 -6.77
CA GLY A 71 -1.94 11.80 -7.10
C GLY A 71 -1.71 12.73 -8.30
N LYS A 72 -0.72 12.43 -9.16
CA LYS A 72 -0.37 13.27 -10.32
C LYS A 72 -1.05 12.82 -11.60
N THR A 73 -1.08 11.52 -11.85
CA THR A 73 -1.69 10.93 -13.04
C THR A 73 -2.50 9.70 -12.65
N TRP A 74 -3.65 9.53 -13.30
CA TRP A 74 -4.53 8.39 -13.04
C TRP A 74 -3.88 7.05 -13.41
N GLU A 75 -3.18 7.00 -14.55
CA GLU A 75 -2.50 5.78 -15.01
C GLU A 75 -1.50 5.25 -13.98
N ARG A 76 -0.82 6.15 -13.27
CA ARG A 76 0.09 5.74 -12.20
C ARG A 76 -0.68 5.18 -10.98
N THR A 77 -1.81 5.78 -10.63
CA THR A 77 -2.68 5.27 -9.55
C THR A 77 -3.24 3.90 -9.89
N LYS A 78 -3.66 3.65 -11.15
CA LYS A 78 -4.07 2.32 -11.59
C LYS A 78 -2.96 1.29 -11.41
N MET A 79 -1.77 1.60 -11.92
CA MET A 79 -0.64 0.65 -11.92
C MET A 79 -0.08 0.42 -10.51
N MET A 80 0.17 1.49 -9.75
CA MET A 80 0.85 1.40 -8.45
C MET A 80 -0.11 1.29 -7.26
N GLY A 81 -1.37 1.59 -7.45
CA GLY A 81 -2.44 1.45 -6.46
C GLY A 81 -3.31 0.23 -6.75
N VAL A 82 -4.23 0.35 -7.70
CA VAL A 82 -5.27 -0.68 -7.97
C VAL A 82 -4.66 -2.04 -8.30
N ASN A 83 -3.75 -2.10 -9.28
CA ASN A 83 -3.10 -3.34 -9.68
C ASN A 83 -2.33 -3.98 -8.51
N THR A 84 -1.45 -3.22 -7.85
CA THR A 84 -0.63 -3.79 -6.77
C THR A 84 -1.47 -4.18 -5.55
N LEU A 85 -2.54 -3.43 -5.23
CA LEU A 85 -3.50 -3.82 -4.20
C LEU A 85 -4.11 -5.17 -4.54
N ALA A 86 -4.66 -5.33 -5.75
CA ALA A 86 -5.32 -6.56 -6.18
C ALA A 86 -4.41 -7.79 -6.05
N PHE A 87 -3.19 -7.72 -6.56
CA PHE A 87 -2.27 -8.86 -6.60
C PHE A 87 -1.54 -9.12 -5.28
N CYS A 88 -1.44 -8.13 -4.39
CA CYS A 88 -0.82 -8.29 -3.09
C CYS A 88 -1.83 -8.57 -1.95
N LEU A 89 -3.12 -8.41 -2.21
CA LEU A 89 -4.17 -8.56 -1.19
C LEU A 89 -4.13 -9.89 -0.42
N PRO A 90 -3.77 -11.05 -1.02
CA PRO A 90 -3.61 -12.31 -0.27
C PRO A 90 -2.54 -12.27 0.84
N GLN A 91 -1.67 -11.27 0.86
CA GLN A 91 -0.67 -11.08 1.92
C GLN A 91 -1.22 -10.29 3.12
N HIS A 92 -2.35 -9.57 2.92
CA HIS A 92 -2.99 -8.77 3.96
C HIS A 92 -3.45 -9.63 5.12
N GLY A 93 -3.12 -9.21 6.35
CA GLY A 93 -3.44 -9.95 7.57
C GLY A 93 -2.71 -11.29 7.73
N THR A 94 -1.88 -11.71 6.75
CA THR A 94 -1.11 -12.95 6.79
C THR A 94 0.37 -12.68 7.11
N PHE A 95 1.01 -11.83 6.35
CA PHE A 95 2.42 -11.45 6.56
C PHE A 95 2.56 -10.09 7.22
N PHE A 96 1.70 -9.17 6.87
CA PHE A 96 1.63 -7.78 7.32
C PHE A 96 0.31 -7.18 6.85
N ASP A 97 -0.05 -6.00 7.34
CA ASP A 97 -1.14 -5.22 6.77
C ASP A 97 -0.67 -4.52 5.49
N ILE A 98 -1.50 -4.54 4.45
CA ILE A 98 -1.18 -3.92 3.16
C ILE A 98 -1.37 -2.40 3.23
N ASP A 99 -0.39 -1.68 2.67
CA ASP A 99 -0.48 -0.26 2.34
C ASP A 99 -0.43 -0.10 0.81
N ALA A 100 -1.57 0.25 0.22
CA ALA A 100 -1.70 0.49 -1.21
C ALA A 100 -1.27 1.90 -1.64
N ASP A 101 -0.58 2.63 -0.77
CA ASP A 101 -0.26 4.05 -0.86
C ASP A 101 -1.48 4.97 -0.64
N CYS A 102 -1.25 6.24 -0.73
CA CYS A 102 -2.26 7.24 -0.41
C CYS A 102 -3.21 7.53 -1.59
N VAL A 103 -4.42 7.93 -1.23
CA VAL A 103 -5.31 8.65 -2.13
C VAL A 103 -4.78 10.07 -2.27
N GLY A 104 -4.12 10.34 -3.40
CA GLY A 104 -3.45 11.62 -3.67
C GLY A 104 -4.39 12.66 -4.28
N ILE A 105 -4.91 13.57 -3.46
CA ILE A 105 -5.88 14.60 -3.87
C ILE A 105 -5.14 15.92 -4.12
N MET A 106 -4.44 15.99 -5.27
CA MET A 106 -3.60 17.14 -5.64
C MET A 106 -4.27 18.09 -6.63
N GLY A 107 -5.47 17.76 -7.14
CA GLY A 107 -6.19 18.53 -8.15
C GLY A 107 -5.87 18.12 -9.60
N ASN A 108 -5.01 17.14 -9.79
CA ASN A 108 -4.63 16.65 -11.12
C ASN A 108 -5.53 15.50 -11.59
N ILE A 109 -5.99 14.67 -10.66
CA ILE A 109 -6.91 13.56 -10.91
C ILE A 109 -8.32 14.04 -10.54
N PRO A 110 -9.32 13.88 -11.42
CA PRO A 110 -10.70 14.22 -11.09
C PRO A 110 -11.20 13.49 -9.84
N TRP A 111 -12.01 14.17 -9.01
CA TRP A 111 -12.56 13.57 -7.79
C TRP A 111 -13.31 12.26 -8.06
N LYS A 112 -14.05 12.19 -9.16
CA LYS A 112 -14.74 10.95 -9.59
C LYS A 112 -13.83 9.73 -9.59
N LEU A 113 -12.56 9.85 -9.99
CA LEU A 113 -11.60 8.74 -9.99
C LEU A 113 -10.97 8.55 -8.62
N ASN A 114 -10.59 9.64 -7.95
CA ASN A 114 -10.05 9.57 -6.60
C ASN A 114 -11.04 9.01 -5.58
N SER A 115 -12.34 9.32 -5.72
CA SER A 115 -13.39 8.78 -4.85
C SER A 115 -13.57 7.28 -5.04
N GLN A 116 -13.52 6.78 -6.27
CA GLN A 116 -13.56 5.34 -6.54
C GLN A 116 -12.32 4.64 -5.96
N TRP A 117 -11.14 5.25 -6.08
CA TRP A 117 -9.92 4.72 -5.48
C TRP A 117 -9.98 4.70 -3.95
N ALA A 118 -10.47 5.79 -3.33
CA ALA A 118 -10.67 5.84 -1.89
C ALA A 118 -11.69 4.81 -1.39
N ASP A 119 -12.80 4.64 -2.14
CA ASP A 119 -13.83 3.65 -1.84
C ASP A 119 -13.27 2.23 -1.95
N LEU A 120 -12.51 1.91 -2.99
CA LEU A 120 -11.87 0.61 -3.15
C LEU A 120 -10.92 0.30 -1.98
N VAL A 121 -10.01 1.21 -1.62
CA VAL A 121 -9.09 0.99 -0.48
C VAL A 121 -9.87 0.79 0.81
N THR A 122 -10.92 1.58 1.03
CA THR A 122 -11.81 1.43 2.19
C THR A 122 -12.44 0.04 2.25
N ARG A 123 -12.98 -0.45 1.13
CA ARG A 123 -13.70 -1.72 1.07
C ARG A 123 -12.80 -2.95 0.96
N SER A 124 -11.55 -2.79 0.61
CA SER A 124 -10.58 -3.90 0.63
C SER A 124 -10.16 -4.31 2.04
N GLY A 125 -10.51 -3.52 3.06
CA GLY A 125 -10.09 -3.74 4.45
C GLY A 125 -8.65 -3.36 4.74
N THR A 126 -7.94 -2.77 3.75
CA THR A 126 -6.57 -2.33 3.93
C THR A 126 -6.49 -0.91 4.49
N SER A 127 -5.32 -0.46 4.86
CA SER A 127 -5.14 0.86 5.46
C SER A 127 -5.39 1.98 4.46
N LEU A 128 -6.29 2.90 4.81
CA LEU A 128 -6.57 4.10 4.01
C LEU A 128 -5.66 5.26 4.43
N PHE A 129 -4.75 5.64 3.55
CA PHE A 129 -3.96 6.86 3.66
C PHE A 129 -4.47 7.92 2.69
N VAL A 130 -4.56 9.16 3.17
CA VAL A 130 -5.01 10.31 2.37
C VAL A 130 -3.96 11.40 2.38
N SER A 131 -3.62 11.90 1.19
CA SER A 131 -2.75 13.06 1.01
C SER A 131 -3.50 14.09 0.17
N ALA A 132 -4.02 15.14 0.83
CA ALA A 132 -4.85 16.13 0.19
C ALA A 132 -4.22 17.52 0.24
N LYS A 133 -4.17 18.21 -0.91
CA LYS A 133 -3.81 19.61 -0.99
C LYS A 133 -4.98 20.47 -0.50
N PRO A 134 -4.79 21.40 0.42
CA PRO A 134 -5.85 22.27 0.91
C PRO A 134 -6.54 23.03 -0.23
N GLY A 135 -7.88 23.09 -0.17
CA GLY A 135 -8.71 23.84 -1.11
C GLY A 135 -8.99 23.14 -2.46
N VAL A 136 -8.55 21.89 -2.64
CA VAL A 136 -8.86 21.11 -3.85
C VAL A 136 -10.29 20.57 -3.83
N LEU A 137 -10.72 20.02 -2.71
CA LEU A 137 -12.08 19.48 -2.56
C LEU A 137 -13.07 20.57 -2.15
N ASN A 138 -14.27 20.52 -2.73
CA ASN A 138 -15.43 21.27 -2.27
C ASN A 138 -16.05 20.60 -1.02
N GLU A 139 -17.07 21.21 -0.42
CA GLU A 139 -17.64 20.72 0.85
C GLU A 139 -18.34 19.36 0.69
N THR A 140 -18.98 19.08 -0.43
CA THR A 140 -19.62 17.78 -0.71
C THR A 140 -18.56 16.68 -0.83
N GLU A 141 -17.50 16.91 -1.59
CA GLU A 141 -16.38 15.96 -1.78
C GLU A 141 -15.62 15.70 -0.46
N LYS A 142 -15.50 16.71 0.40
CA LYS A 142 -14.95 16.53 1.75
C LYS A 142 -15.82 15.65 2.61
N GLU A 143 -17.14 15.81 2.54
CA GLU A 143 -18.06 14.97 3.29
C GLU A 143 -18.04 13.53 2.77
N GLU A 144 -18.01 13.31 1.46
CA GLU A 144 -17.83 11.98 0.87
C GLU A 144 -16.56 11.31 1.36
N LEU A 145 -15.41 12.03 1.33
CA LEU A 145 -14.15 11.53 1.84
C LEU A 145 -14.22 11.21 3.34
N HIS A 146 -14.86 12.07 4.12
CA HIS A 146 -15.05 11.85 5.55
C HIS A 146 -15.83 10.57 5.84
N GLN A 147 -16.91 10.31 5.10
CA GLN A 147 -17.68 9.08 5.24
C GLN A 147 -16.86 7.83 4.88
N MET A 148 -16.02 7.90 3.83
CA MET A 148 -15.10 6.81 3.50
C MET A 148 -14.07 6.57 4.61
N MET A 149 -13.52 7.62 5.21
CA MET A 149 -12.59 7.50 6.33
C MET A 149 -13.24 6.88 7.57
N LEU A 150 -14.48 7.25 7.88
CA LEU A 150 -15.26 6.62 8.96
C LEU A 150 -15.48 5.14 8.68
N LYS A 151 -15.90 4.80 7.45
CA LYS A 151 -16.09 3.41 7.04
C LYS A 151 -14.79 2.61 7.12
N ALA A 152 -13.69 3.15 6.63
CA ALA A 152 -12.37 2.52 6.70
C ALA A 152 -11.94 2.22 8.16
N SER A 153 -12.34 3.08 9.11
CA SER A 153 -12.03 2.87 10.53
C SER A 153 -12.73 1.69 11.17
N LEU A 154 -13.83 1.21 10.58
CA LEU A 154 -14.60 0.06 11.08
C LEU A 154 -14.00 -1.27 10.62
N GLN A 155 -13.34 -1.29 9.46
CA GLN A 155 -12.74 -2.50 8.84
C GLN A 155 -13.71 -3.68 8.71
N GLU A 156 -14.95 -3.39 8.32
CA GLU A 156 -16.02 -4.39 8.21
C GLU A 156 -16.10 -5.07 6.84
N GLU A 157 -15.51 -4.47 5.82
CA GLU A 157 -15.51 -4.99 4.44
C GLU A 157 -14.14 -5.52 4.03
N HIS A 158 -14.11 -6.59 3.27
CA HIS A 158 -12.90 -7.25 2.77
C HIS A 158 -13.12 -7.73 1.34
N LYS A 159 -13.36 -6.77 0.42
CA LYS A 159 -13.58 -7.10 -0.98
C LYS A 159 -12.31 -7.54 -1.66
N ILE A 160 -12.45 -8.58 -2.48
CA ILE A 160 -11.38 -9.15 -3.29
C ILE A 160 -11.65 -8.91 -4.78
N PRO A 161 -10.61 -8.82 -5.62
CA PRO A 161 -10.81 -8.67 -7.06
C PRO A 161 -11.36 -9.97 -7.67
N VAL A 162 -12.38 -9.86 -8.52
CA VAL A 162 -13.04 -11.01 -9.17
C VAL A 162 -12.48 -11.28 -10.56
N ASP A 163 -12.18 -10.22 -11.31
CA ASP A 163 -11.73 -10.25 -12.70
C ASP A 163 -10.21 -10.17 -12.88
N TRP A 164 -9.44 -10.37 -11.82
CA TRP A 164 -7.97 -10.23 -11.80
C TRP A 164 -7.25 -11.17 -12.79
N GLU A 165 -7.86 -12.27 -13.20
CA GLU A 165 -7.29 -13.19 -14.20
C GLU A 165 -7.35 -12.63 -15.63
N TYR A 166 -8.19 -11.61 -15.87
CA TYR A 166 -8.47 -11.08 -17.21
C TYR A 166 -7.94 -9.67 -17.43
N THR A 167 -7.56 -8.98 -16.35
CA THR A 167 -7.06 -7.61 -16.41
C THR A 167 -5.99 -7.35 -15.35
N ASP A 168 -5.07 -6.45 -15.66
CA ASP A 168 -4.05 -5.94 -14.72
C ASP A 168 -4.56 -4.78 -13.87
N CYS A 169 -5.80 -4.33 -14.11
CA CYS A 169 -6.48 -3.31 -13.32
C CYS A 169 -7.93 -3.74 -13.06
N PRO A 170 -8.18 -4.61 -12.07
CA PRO A 170 -9.50 -5.14 -11.79
C PRO A 170 -10.56 -4.07 -11.56
N GLU A 171 -11.68 -4.20 -12.25
CA GLU A 171 -12.84 -3.33 -12.13
C GLU A 171 -13.92 -3.96 -11.24
N LEU A 172 -13.96 -5.29 -11.17
CA LEU A 172 -14.97 -6.04 -10.43
C LEU A 172 -14.42 -6.54 -9.10
N TRP A 173 -15.04 -6.12 -8.00
CA TRP A 173 -14.64 -6.47 -6.64
C TRP A 173 -15.84 -6.95 -5.83
N ALA A 174 -15.68 -8.03 -5.07
CA ALA A 174 -16.77 -8.64 -4.32
C ALA A 174 -16.33 -9.16 -2.95
N ASP A 175 -17.31 -9.29 -2.07
CA ASP A 175 -17.29 -10.11 -0.87
C ASP A 175 -18.53 -11.03 -0.84
N GLU A 176 -18.83 -11.65 0.28
CA GLU A 176 -19.99 -12.52 0.44
C GLU A 176 -21.36 -11.79 0.36
N ASN A 177 -21.36 -10.45 0.49
CA ASN A 177 -22.56 -9.65 0.62
C ASN A 177 -22.91 -8.90 -0.67
N GLU A 178 -21.93 -8.36 -1.36
CA GLU A 178 -22.15 -7.54 -2.55
C GLU A 178 -20.97 -7.55 -3.53
N GLU A 179 -21.27 -7.24 -4.78
CA GLU A 179 -20.32 -7.02 -5.86
C GLU A 179 -20.36 -5.55 -6.28
N ILE A 180 -19.21 -4.97 -6.55
CA ILE A 180 -19.05 -3.58 -6.98
C ILE A 180 -18.20 -3.53 -8.24
N GLU A 181 -18.67 -2.77 -9.22
CA GLU A 181 -17.94 -2.48 -10.45
C GLU A 181 -17.42 -1.04 -10.42
N TYR A 182 -16.12 -0.87 -10.57
CA TYR A 182 -15.47 0.41 -10.72
C TYR A 182 -15.24 0.72 -12.20
N ASN A 183 -15.28 1.99 -12.54
CA ASN A 183 -15.08 2.45 -13.92
C ASN A 183 -13.87 3.40 -13.94
N TRP A 184 -12.72 2.81 -14.14
CA TRP A 184 -11.42 3.47 -14.13
C TRP A 184 -11.16 4.36 -15.34
#